data_be4d7e7cc8f63aecd30a80e8db7ca5ec
#
_entry.id   be4d7e7cc8f63aecd30a80e8db7ca5ec
#
_cell.length_a   1.000
_cell.length_b   1.000
_cell.length_c   1.000
_cell.angle_alpha   90.00
_cell.angle_beta   90.00
_cell.angle_gamma   90.00
#
_symmetry.space_group_name_H-M   'P 1'
#
loop_
_entity.id
_entity.type
_entity.pdbx_description
1 polymer ?
#
loop_
_entity_poly.entity_id
_entity_poly.type
_entity_poly.pdbx_seq_one_letter_code
_entity_poly.pdbx_strand_id
1 'polypeptide(L)'
;MKKRVIFIVVTALLCCLLVACGSKTRLQAPQNIRQNGPFLIWDEVKNAEGYIVLADNEEYVTAEPSCNLSFLGGETVYVVKIKAVGDGENFADSDWSEFGFNEIFKYTLLADGSGYEVNLSVSSVELQDKKVVVPSTYENLPVTRIADKMFYKCASLTEVVLPNTLKEIGANAFYNCKALTSIDLPSSVTAIGSGAFSGCSSLKKLIVPTGIEQIENLTFEGCTSLTEIVLPNTLKEIGKMAFINCKALTSIELPASVTAIGLGAFRWCALKKIVVPTGIEQIENLTFEGCASLTEVALPNTLKEIGANAFYNCDALESIELPESVTAIGTGAFRECVALKKIVV
;
A
#
# COMPACT_ATOMS: atom_id res chain seq x y z
N MET A 1 -19.98 -11.93 -35.49
CA MET A 1 -19.86 -10.82 -34.51
C MET A 1 -20.99 -9.84 -34.71
N LYS A 2 -22.04 -9.89 -33.92
CA LYS A 2 -23.20 -9.02 -34.04
C LYS A 2 -23.16 -8.05 -32.86
N LYS A 3 -22.84 -6.78 -33.14
CA LYS A 3 -22.99 -5.67 -32.20
C LYS A 3 -24.46 -5.52 -31.83
N ARG A 4 -24.82 -5.76 -30.59
CA ARG A 4 -26.11 -5.39 -30.03
C ARG A 4 -25.97 -4.04 -29.37
N VAL A 5 -26.33 -3.00 -30.10
CA VAL A 5 -26.50 -1.64 -29.55
C VAL A 5 -27.91 -1.58 -29.00
N ILE A 6 -28.06 -1.42 -27.70
CA ILE A 6 -29.38 -1.07 -27.12
C ILE A 6 -29.47 0.44 -27.21
N PHE A 7 -30.23 0.91 -28.21
CA PHE A 7 -30.58 2.32 -28.36
C PHE A 7 -31.67 2.69 -27.35
N ILE A 8 -31.31 3.49 -26.34
CA ILE A 8 -32.31 4.37 -25.73
C ILE A 8 -32.12 5.71 -26.43
N VAL A 9 -33.14 6.07 -27.22
CA VAL A 9 -33.13 7.29 -28.04
C VAL A 9 -33.19 8.50 -27.11
N VAL A 10 -32.09 9.21 -26.98
CA VAL A 10 -32.10 10.60 -26.56
C VAL A 10 -32.00 11.44 -27.83
N THR A 11 -33.09 12.11 -28.19
CA THR A 11 -33.12 13.03 -29.31
C THR A 11 -32.32 14.27 -29.00
N ALA A 12 -31.09 14.30 -29.49
CA ALA A 12 -30.30 15.52 -29.48
C ALA A 12 -30.72 16.43 -30.62
N LEU A 13 -31.31 17.56 -30.30
CA LEU A 13 -31.53 18.66 -31.23
C LEU A 13 -30.24 19.44 -31.43
N LEU A 14 -29.70 19.39 -32.63
CA LEU A 14 -28.51 20.15 -33.03
C LEU A 14 -28.90 21.63 -33.21
N CYS A 15 -28.42 22.51 -32.36
CA CYS A 15 -28.44 23.95 -32.58
C CYS A 15 -27.06 24.54 -32.37
N CYS A 16 -26.39 24.90 -33.47
CA CYS A 16 -25.18 25.68 -33.45
C CYS A 16 -25.46 27.13 -33.04
N LEU A 17 -24.87 27.63 -31.99
CA LEU A 17 -24.62 29.06 -31.76
C LEU A 17 -23.36 29.27 -30.94
N LEU A 18 -22.49 30.11 -31.46
CA LEU A 18 -21.27 30.64 -30.87
C LEU A 18 -21.55 31.24 -29.47
N VAL A 19 -20.98 30.68 -28.43
CA VAL A 19 -21.01 31.29 -27.10
C VAL A 19 -19.62 31.27 -26.47
N ALA A 20 -19.34 32.39 -25.86
CA ALA A 20 -18.16 32.74 -25.07
C ALA A 20 -17.55 31.60 -24.30
N CYS A 21 -16.23 31.57 -24.26
CA CYS A 21 -15.38 30.68 -23.45
C CYS A 21 -15.56 30.97 -21.95
N GLY A 22 -16.68 30.49 -21.36
CA GLY A 22 -16.84 30.34 -19.93
C GLY A 22 -16.32 28.97 -19.52
N SER A 23 -15.51 28.87 -18.48
CA SER A 23 -15.07 27.57 -17.93
C SER A 23 -16.32 26.82 -17.43
N LYS A 24 -16.63 25.69 -18.08
CA LYS A 24 -17.70 24.81 -17.65
C LYS A 24 -17.43 24.27 -16.25
N THR A 25 -18.45 24.17 -15.43
CA THR A 25 -18.32 23.53 -14.11
C THR A 25 -18.23 22.02 -14.31
N ARG A 26 -17.16 21.38 -13.82
CA ARG A 26 -17.03 19.93 -13.86
C ARG A 26 -17.98 19.29 -12.83
N LEU A 27 -18.70 18.26 -13.23
CA LEU A 27 -19.53 17.47 -12.34
C LEU A 27 -18.69 16.71 -11.30
N GLN A 28 -19.30 16.41 -10.16
CA GLN A 28 -18.72 15.52 -9.16
C GLN A 28 -18.68 14.09 -9.70
N ALA A 29 -17.60 13.37 -9.45
CA ALA A 29 -17.54 11.95 -9.79
C ALA A 29 -18.55 11.14 -8.95
N PRO A 30 -19.20 10.09 -9.52
CA PRO A 30 -20.16 9.25 -8.82
C PRO A 30 -19.59 8.70 -7.51
N GLN A 31 -20.36 8.76 -6.43
CA GLN A 31 -19.97 8.35 -5.09
C GLN A 31 -20.82 7.17 -4.61
N ASN A 32 -20.37 6.51 -3.52
CA ASN A 32 -21.09 5.40 -2.88
C ASN A 32 -21.51 4.31 -3.85
N ILE A 33 -20.60 3.96 -4.76
CA ILE A 33 -20.82 2.91 -5.76
C ILE A 33 -20.90 1.58 -5.02
N ARG A 34 -21.98 0.82 -5.26
CA ARG A 34 -22.24 -0.46 -4.60
C ARG A 34 -22.96 -1.44 -5.53
N GLN A 35 -22.75 -2.71 -5.32
CA GLN A 35 -23.45 -3.77 -6.04
C GLN A 35 -24.75 -4.14 -5.30
N ASN A 36 -25.81 -4.36 -6.05
CA ASN A 36 -27.09 -4.87 -5.54
C ASN A 36 -27.61 -5.94 -6.52
N GLY A 37 -27.32 -7.19 -6.23
CA GLY A 37 -27.58 -8.28 -7.18
C GLY A 37 -26.85 -8.05 -8.52
N PRO A 38 -27.59 -8.14 -9.66
CA PRO A 38 -27.00 -7.88 -10.98
C PRO A 38 -26.79 -6.39 -11.30
N PHE A 39 -27.17 -5.48 -10.39
CA PHE A 39 -27.07 -4.05 -10.61
C PHE A 39 -25.88 -3.45 -9.89
N LEU A 40 -25.18 -2.54 -10.57
CA LEU A 40 -24.30 -1.57 -9.96
C LEU A 40 -25.11 -0.29 -9.74
N ILE A 41 -25.09 0.28 -8.55
CA ILE A 41 -25.84 1.48 -8.18
C ILE A 41 -24.89 2.46 -7.49
N TRP A 42 -25.16 3.76 -7.67
CA TRP A 42 -24.40 4.85 -7.05
C TRP A 42 -25.33 6.00 -6.68
N ASP A 43 -24.80 7.00 -5.98
CA ASP A 43 -25.59 8.18 -5.66
C ASP A 43 -25.79 9.07 -6.89
N GLU A 44 -26.99 9.64 -7.02
CA GLU A 44 -27.30 10.58 -8.09
C GLU A 44 -26.36 11.79 -8.05
N VAL A 45 -25.80 12.14 -9.20
CA VAL A 45 -24.96 13.32 -9.36
C VAL A 45 -25.80 14.50 -9.84
N LYS A 46 -25.88 15.55 -9.05
CA LYS A 46 -26.64 16.76 -9.38
C LYS A 46 -26.19 17.36 -10.73
N ASN A 47 -27.13 17.68 -11.59
CA ASN A 47 -26.94 18.22 -12.94
C ASN A 47 -26.29 17.26 -13.94
N ALA A 48 -26.21 15.96 -13.65
CA ALA A 48 -25.84 14.96 -14.63
C ALA A 48 -27.02 14.66 -15.55
N GLU A 49 -26.79 14.54 -16.86
CA GLU A 49 -27.76 14.07 -17.84
C GLU A 49 -27.79 12.54 -17.92
N GLY A 50 -26.81 11.88 -17.40
CA GLY A 50 -26.66 10.43 -17.37
C GLY A 50 -25.29 10.01 -16.91
N TYR A 51 -24.95 8.76 -17.19
CA TYR A 51 -23.69 8.15 -16.77
C TYR A 51 -23.13 7.27 -17.87
N ILE A 52 -21.81 7.21 -17.92
CA ILE A 52 -21.09 6.23 -18.74
C ILE A 52 -20.43 5.24 -17.78
N VAL A 53 -20.70 3.96 -18.02
CA VAL A 53 -20.11 2.83 -17.30
C VAL A 53 -19.16 2.13 -18.27
N LEU A 54 -17.88 2.09 -17.93
CA LEU A 54 -16.85 1.39 -18.71
C LEU A 54 -16.56 0.06 -18.01
N ALA A 55 -16.83 -1.05 -18.69
CA ALA A 55 -16.54 -2.41 -18.24
C ALA A 55 -15.90 -3.18 -19.40
N ASP A 56 -14.78 -3.85 -19.17
CA ASP A 56 -13.99 -4.62 -20.16
C ASP A 56 -13.69 -3.84 -21.45
N ASN A 57 -13.36 -2.54 -21.33
CA ASN A 57 -13.13 -1.62 -22.44
C ASN A 57 -14.37 -1.36 -23.34
N GLU A 58 -15.56 -1.76 -22.89
CA GLU A 58 -16.83 -1.40 -23.54
C GLU A 58 -17.58 -0.34 -22.71
N GLU A 59 -18.13 0.67 -23.38
CA GLU A 59 -18.88 1.75 -22.75
C GLU A 59 -20.38 1.46 -22.81
N TYR A 60 -21.06 1.63 -21.66
CA TYR A 60 -22.50 1.51 -21.50
C TYR A 60 -23.04 2.84 -20.98
N VAL A 61 -24.09 3.33 -21.60
CA VAL A 61 -24.72 4.60 -21.22
C VAL A 61 -26.03 4.32 -20.49
N THR A 62 -26.27 4.99 -19.38
CA THR A 62 -27.51 4.94 -18.62
C THR A 62 -27.93 6.34 -18.17
N ALA A 63 -29.23 6.61 -18.17
CA ALA A 63 -29.77 7.85 -17.61
C ALA A 63 -29.91 7.77 -16.08
N GLU A 64 -30.04 6.56 -15.53
CA GLU A 64 -30.27 6.31 -14.12
C GLU A 64 -28.94 6.11 -13.38
N PRO A 65 -28.85 6.40 -12.06
CA PRO A 65 -27.67 6.14 -11.27
C PRO A 65 -27.51 4.65 -10.95
N SER A 66 -27.73 3.81 -11.97
CA SER A 66 -27.62 2.36 -11.91
C SER A 66 -27.32 1.75 -13.27
N CYS A 67 -26.66 0.59 -13.29
CA CYS A 67 -26.41 -0.17 -14.50
C CYS A 67 -26.63 -1.67 -14.21
N ASN A 68 -27.41 -2.34 -15.07
CA ASN A 68 -27.58 -3.79 -14.98
C ASN A 68 -26.39 -4.48 -15.65
N LEU A 69 -25.67 -5.30 -14.92
CA LEU A 69 -24.44 -5.96 -15.35
C LEU A 69 -24.65 -7.39 -15.85
N SER A 70 -25.90 -7.89 -15.88
CA SER A 70 -26.18 -9.26 -16.34
C SER A 70 -25.78 -9.52 -17.81
N PHE A 71 -25.48 -8.47 -18.58
CA PHE A 71 -24.97 -8.57 -19.96
C PHE A 71 -23.51 -8.99 -20.06
N LEU A 72 -22.73 -8.91 -18.97
CA LEU A 72 -21.30 -9.28 -18.96
C LEU A 72 -21.06 -10.80 -19.12
N GLY A 73 -22.13 -11.58 -19.29
CA GLY A 73 -22.09 -12.92 -19.89
C GLY A 73 -21.24 -13.97 -19.16
N GLY A 74 -20.92 -13.78 -17.89
CA GLY A 74 -20.10 -14.71 -17.11
C GLY A 74 -18.60 -14.54 -17.34
N GLU A 75 -18.16 -13.51 -18.07
CA GLU A 75 -16.79 -13.08 -18.09
C GLU A 75 -16.49 -12.28 -16.81
N THR A 76 -15.33 -12.52 -16.20
CA THR A 76 -14.98 -11.92 -14.92
C THR A 76 -14.53 -10.47 -15.14
N VAL A 77 -15.40 -9.51 -14.84
CA VAL A 77 -15.05 -8.08 -14.83
C VAL A 77 -14.58 -7.71 -13.44
N TYR A 78 -13.37 -7.20 -13.33
CA TYR A 78 -12.76 -6.91 -12.03
C TYR A 78 -12.83 -5.43 -11.65
N VAL A 79 -12.92 -4.54 -12.63
CA VAL A 79 -13.01 -3.09 -12.42
C VAL A 79 -14.02 -2.49 -13.39
N VAL A 80 -14.97 -1.74 -12.83
CA VAL A 80 -15.86 -0.89 -13.59
C VAL A 80 -15.56 0.55 -13.27
N LYS A 81 -15.50 1.40 -14.30
CA LYS A 81 -15.37 2.85 -14.15
C LYS A 81 -16.69 3.51 -14.47
N ILE A 82 -17.05 4.52 -13.69
CA ILE A 82 -18.29 5.26 -13.90
C ILE A 82 -17.96 6.75 -13.90
N LYS A 83 -18.51 7.48 -14.85
CA LYS A 83 -18.49 8.94 -14.84
C LYS A 83 -19.89 9.51 -15.06
N ALA A 84 -20.18 10.65 -14.45
CA ALA A 84 -21.35 11.44 -14.74
C ALA A 84 -21.13 12.27 -16.01
N VAL A 85 -22.14 12.33 -16.86
CA VAL A 85 -22.12 13.06 -18.13
C VAL A 85 -22.81 14.42 -17.92
N GLY A 86 -22.12 15.51 -18.29
CA GLY A 86 -22.66 16.86 -18.27
C GLY A 86 -23.47 17.18 -19.52
N ASP A 87 -24.17 18.32 -19.48
CA ASP A 87 -24.98 18.83 -20.61
C ASP A 87 -24.15 19.33 -21.80
N GLY A 88 -22.86 19.37 -21.67
CA GLY A 88 -21.93 19.88 -22.67
C GLY A 88 -21.99 21.40 -22.87
N GLU A 89 -22.89 22.12 -22.21
CA GLU A 89 -23.03 23.58 -22.25
C GLU A 89 -22.51 24.23 -20.96
N ASN A 90 -23.14 23.92 -19.84
CA ASN A 90 -22.84 24.51 -18.52
C ASN A 90 -21.97 23.59 -17.67
N PHE A 91 -22.11 22.28 -17.87
CA PHE A 91 -21.41 21.26 -17.12
C PHE A 91 -20.55 20.38 -18.02
N ALA A 92 -19.33 20.12 -17.60
CA ALA A 92 -18.45 19.12 -18.19
C ALA A 92 -18.62 17.78 -17.44
N ASP A 93 -18.29 16.67 -18.12
CA ASP A 93 -18.26 15.34 -17.52
C ASP A 93 -17.42 15.33 -16.23
N SER A 94 -17.77 14.45 -15.30
CA SER A 94 -16.97 14.20 -14.11
C SER A 94 -15.66 13.47 -14.44
N ASP A 95 -14.79 13.36 -13.45
CA ASP A 95 -13.75 12.34 -13.45
C ASP A 95 -14.37 10.95 -13.29
N TRP A 96 -13.61 9.90 -13.62
CA TRP A 96 -14.03 8.53 -13.43
C TRP A 96 -13.99 8.14 -11.95
N SER A 97 -15.05 7.51 -11.45
CA SER A 97 -15.00 6.68 -10.23
C SER A 97 -14.80 5.23 -10.62
N GLU A 98 -14.08 4.48 -9.82
CA GLU A 98 -13.80 3.05 -10.06
C GLU A 98 -14.48 2.18 -9.00
N PHE A 99 -14.99 1.04 -9.44
CA PHE A 99 -15.61 0.03 -8.58
C PHE A 99 -15.06 -1.35 -8.92
N GLY A 100 -14.53 -2.05 -7.91
CA GLY A 100 -14.10 -3.45 -8.04
C GLY A 100 -15.28 -4.40 -7.81
N PHE A 101 -15.37 -5.43 -8.65
CA PHE A 101 -16.45 -6.40 -8.55
C PHE A 101 -16.27 -7.35 -7.36
N ASN A 102 -17.39 -7.68 -6.72
CA ASN A 102 -17.41 -8.57 -5.55
C ASN A 102 -17.14 -10.05 -5.87
N GLU A 103 -17.19 -10.46 -7.15
CA GLU A 103 -17.01 -11.87 -7.52
C GLU A 103 -15.61 -12.42 -7.22
N ILE A 104 -14.57 -11.57 -7.27
CA ILE A 104 -13.22 -11.96 -6.87
C ILE A 104 -13.00 -11.92 -5.35
N PHE A 105 -13.97 -11.37 -4.60
CA PHE A 105 -13.86 -11.19 -3.16
C PHE A 105 -14.84 -12.08 -2.41
N LYS A 106 -14.38 -12.57 -1.28
CA LYS A 106 -15.23 -13.18 -0.26
C LYS A 106 -15.10 -12.34 1.01
N TYR A 107 -16.22 -12.20 1.71
CA TYR A 107 -16.32 -11.37 2.89
C TYR A 107 -16.65 -12.21 4.12
N THR A 108 -16.02 -11.86 5.23
CA THR A 108 -16.28 -12.46 6.54
C THR A 108 -16.65 -11.36 7.50
N LEU A 109 -17.84 -11.41 8.08
CA LEU A 109 -18.25 -10.45 9.11
C LEU A 109 -17.32 -10.57 10.32
N LEU A 110 -16.79 -9.44 10.79
CA LEU A 110 -15.97 -9.41 11.99
C LEU A 110 -16.80 -9.82 13.23
N ALA A 111 -16.16 -10.43 14.21
CA ALA A 111 -16.84 -10.97 15.38
C ALA A 111 -17.60 -9.93 16.21
N ASP A 112 -17.17 -8.68 16.16
CA ASP A 112 -17.81 -7.54 16.83
C ASP A 112 -18.91 -6.87 15.97
N GLY A 113 -19.12 -7.35 14.75
CA GLY A 113 -20.11 -6.81 13.81
C GLY A 113 -19.79 -5.42 13.26
N SER A 114 -18.58 -4.89 13.48
CA SER A 114 -18.19 -3.52 13.09
C SER A 114 -17.91 -3.34 11.61
N GLY A 115 -17.75 -4.44 10.86
CA GLY A 115 -17.42 -4.42 9.44
C GLY A 115 -17.01 -5.78 8.90
N TYR A 116 -16.44 -5.81 7.72
CA TYR A 116 -16.02 -7.02 7.03
C TYR A 116 -14.51 -7.10 6.86
N GLU A 117 -14.00 -8.31 7.04
CA GLU A 117 -12.75 -8.77 6.46
C GLU A 117 -12.99 -9.18 5.01
N VAL A 118 -12.13 -8.75 4.11
CA VAL A 118 -12.15 -9.12 2.69
C VAL A 118 -10.99 -10.06 2.36
N ASN A 119 -11.27 -11.09 1.55
CA ASN A 119 -10.28 -12.02 1.00
C ASN A 119 -10.58 -12.25 -0.49
N LEU A 120 -9.66 -12.87 -1.23
CA LEU A 120 -9.94 -13.35 -2.57
C LEU A 120 -10.81 -14.61 -2.52
N SER A 121 -11.79 -14.71 -3.40
CA SER A 121 -12.58 -15.91 -3.68
C SER A 121 -11.89 -16.84 -4.68
N VAL A 122 -10.95 -16.28 -5.45
CA VAL A 122 -10.13 -16.96 -6.46
C VAL A 122 -8.70 -17.17 -5.95
N SER A 123 -7.98 -18.12 -6.53
CA SER A 123 -6.57 -18.30 -6.17
C SER A 123 -5.69 -17.18 -6.75
N SER A 124 -4.54 -16.94 -6.14
CA SER A 124 -3.55 -15.95 -6.62
C SER A 124 -3.04 -16.24 -8.05
N VAL A 125 -3.15 -17.47 -8.52
CA VAL A 125 -2.77 -17.89 -9.89
C VAL A 125 -3.87 -17.52 -10.90
N GLU A 126 -5.12 -17.50 -10.46
CA GLU A 126 -6.28 -17.12 -11.28
C GLU A 126 -6.43 -15.61 -11.36
N LEU A 127 -5.90 -14.87 -10.38
CA LEU A 127 -5.88 -13.40 -10.41
C LEU A 127 -4.84 -12.93 -11.44
N GLN A 128 -5.28 -12.75 -12.68
CA GLN A 128 -4.44 -12.29 -13.80
C GLN A 128 -4.38 -10.77 -13.93
N ASP A 129 -5.21 -10.06 -13.18
CA ASP A 129 -5.29 -8.63 -13.26
C ASP A 129 -4.11 -7.94 -12.63
N LYS A 130 -3.70 -6.89 -13.31
CA LYS A 130 -2.64 -6.01 -12.84
C LYS A 130 -3.13 -4.97 -11.84
N LYS A 131 -4.43 -4.69 -11.82
CA LYS A 131 -5.07 -3.70 -10.93
C LYS A 131 -6.26 -4.31 -10.21
N VAL A 132 -6.34 -4.11 -8.90
CA VAL A 132 -7.47 -4.53 -8.05
C VAL A 132 -7.95 -3.35 -7.21
N VAL A 133 -9.27 -3.14 -7.17
CA VAL A 133 -9.90 -2.14 -6.31
C VAL A 133 -10.66 -2.87 -5.20
N VAL A 134 -10.25 -2.66 -3.97
CA VAL A 134 -10.91 -3.25 -2.79
C VAL A 134 -12.12 -2.38 -2.44
N PRO A 135 -13.36 -2.94 -2.39
CA PRO A 135 -14.56 -2.18 -2.06
C PRO A 135 -14.51 -1.60 -0.66
N SER A 136 -15.12 -0.42 -0.47
CA SER A 136 -15.20 0.24 0.83
C SER A 136 -16.28 -0.34 1.75
N THR A 137 -17.29 -0.99 1.16
CA THR A 137 -18.46 -1.53 1.87
C THR A 137 -18.92 -2.85 1.27
N TYR A 138 -19.52 -3.70 2.10
CA TYR A 138 -20.25 -4.88 1.71
C TYR A 138 -21.48 -5.00 2.62
N GLU A 139 -22.68 -5.29 2.06
CA GLU A 139 -23.96 -5.38 2.79
C GLU A 139 -24.20 -4.20 3.77
N ASN A 140 -23.91 -2.97 3.31
CA ASN A 140 -24.02 -1.71 4.06
C ASN A 140 -23.08 -1.55 5.27
N LEU A 141 -22.14 -2.47 5.49
CA LEU A 141 -21.09 -2.35 6.49
C LEU A 141 -19.73 -2.06 5.84
N PRO A 142 -18.81 -1.37 6.54
CA PRO A 142 -17.50 -1.05 5.97
C PRO A 142 -16.62 -2.29 5.83
N VAL A 143 -15.78 -2.32 4.78
CA VAL A 143 -14.65 -3.24 4.69
C VAL A 143 -13.51 -2.59 5.46
N THR A 144 -13.12 -3.23 6.57
CA THR A 144 -12.14 -2.66 7.51
C THR A 144 -10.86 -3.48 7.62
N ARG A 145 -10.85 -4.72 7.13
CA ARG A 145 -9.69 -5.60 7.20
C ARG A 145 -9.42 -6.30 5.86
N ILE A 146 -8.16 -6.34 5.45
CA ILE A 146 -7.65 -7.25 4.43
C ILE A 146 -7.20 -8.53 5.13
N ALA A 147 -7.70 -9.68 4.66
CA ALA A 147 -7.39 -10.97 5.24
C ALA A 147 -5.90 -11.32 5.14
N ASP A 148 -5.45 -12.19 6.02
CA ASP A 148 -4.14 -12.80 5.94
C ASP A 148 -3.96 -13.48 4.58
N LYS A 149 -2.81 -13.23 3.93
CA LYS A 149 -2.46 -13.84 2.64
C LYS A 149 -3.41 -13.52 1.49
N MET A 150 -4.26 -12.49 1.56
CA MET A 150 -5.22 -12.18 0.51
C MET A 150 -4.60 -12.14 -0.87
N PHE A 151 -3.50 -11.38 -1.07
CA PHE A 151 -2.78 -11.30 -2.34
C PHE A 151 -1.46 -12.09 -2.34
N TYR A 152 -1.39 -13.15 -1.53
CA TYR A 152 -0.18 -13.97 -1.40
C TYR A 152 0.30 -14.51 -2.74
N LYS A 153 1.52 -14.10 -3.15
CA LYS A 153 2.15 -14.48 -4.44
C LYS A 153 1.41 -14.01 -5.71
N CYS A 154 0.58 -12.98 -5.63
CA CYS A 154 0.02 -12.33 -6.81
C CYS A 154 1.13 -11.58 -7.57
N ALA A 155 1.98 -12.32 -8.27
CA ALA A 155 3.21 -11.78 -8.86
C ALA A 155 2.97 -10.83 -10.04
N SER A 156 1.79 -10.88 -10.69
CA SER A 156 1.36 -9.99 -11.78
C SER A 156 0.72 -8.69 -11.30
N LEU A 157 0.31 -8.61 -10.04
CA LEU A 157 -0.39 -7.47 -9.45
C LEU A 157 0.52 -6.23 -9.40
N THR A 158 0.15 -5.18 -10.12
CA THR A 158 0.93 -3.93 -10.21
C THR A 158 0.35 -2.79 -9.40
N GLU A 159 -0.96 -2.81 -9.14
CA GLU A 159 -1.69 -1.75 -8.45
C GLU A 159 -2.82 -2.31 -7.59
N VAL A 160 -2.95 -1.78 -6.37
CA VAL A 160 -4.09 -2.06 -5.49
C VAL A 160 -4.60 -0.74 -4.95
N VAL A 161 -5.90 -0.51 -5.11
CA VAL A 161 -6.60 0.63 -4.51
C VAL A 161 -7.28 0.16 -3.24
N LEU A 162 -6.91 0.75 -2.12
CA LEU A 162 -7.42 0.42 -0.79
C LEU A 162 -8.48 1.43 -0.35
N PRO A 163 -9.57 1.00 0.31
CA PRO A 163 -10.62 1.91 0.75
C PRO A 163 -10.21 2.70 2.01
N ASN A 164 -10.71 3.92 2.15
CA ASN A 164 -10.48 4.76 3.33
C ASN A 164 -11.15 4.24 4.62
N THR A 165 -11.92 3.17 4.53
CA THR A 165 -12.52 2.47 5.68
C THR A 165 -11.57 1.46 6.32
N LEU A 166 -10.46 1.11 5.61
CA LEU A 166 -9.53 0.07 6.01
C LEU A 166 -8.81 0.44 7.31
N LYS A 167 -8.74 -0.50 8.25
CA LYS A 167 -8.07 -0.38 9.55
C LYS A 167 -6.87 -1.31 9.66
N GLU A 168 -6.96 -2.49 9.03
CA GLU A 168 -5.96 -3.53 9.20
C GLU A 168 -5.61 -4.20 7.87
N ILE A 169 -4.33 -4.46 7.69
CA ILE A 169 -3.76 -5.29 6.62
C ILE A 169 -3.22 -6.57 7.27
N GLY A 170 -3.76 -7.72 6.90
CA GLY A 170 -3.42 -9.02 7.47
C GLY A 170 -1.99 -9.48 7.21
N ALA A 171 -1.57 -10.51 7.94
CA ALA A 171 -0.22 -11.09 7.79
C ALA A 171 -0.01 -11.65 6.38
N ASN A 172 1.17 -11.35 5.79
CA ASN A 172 1.54 -11.79 4.44
C ASN A 172 0.54 -11.37 3.34
N ALA A 173 -0.29 -10.35 3.56
CA ALA A 173 -1.36 -9.97 2.64
C ALA A 173 -0.86 -9.70 1.22
N PHE A 174 0.32 -9.11 1.05
CA PHE A 174 0.98 -8.84 -0.24
C PHE A 174 2.31 -9.60 -0.39
N TYR A 175 2.48 -10.71 0.34
CA TYR A 175 3.71 -11.50 0.25
C TYR A 175 4.03 -11.90 -1.18
N ASN A 176 5.25 -11.57 -1.66
CA ASN A 176 5.71 -11.84 -3.03
C ASN A 176 4.83 -11.25 -4.15
N CYS A 177 4.18 -10.12 -3.94
CA CYS A 177 3.60 -9.30 -5.01
C CYS A 177 4.73 -8.59 -5.78
N LYS A 178 5.47 -9.35 -6.59
CA LYS A 178 6.74 -8.91 -7.20
C LYS A 178 6.59 -7.74 -8.18
N ALA A 179 5.42 -7.59 -8.82
CA ALA A 179 5.17 -6.51 -9.77
C ALA A 179 4.59 -5.24 -9.12
N LEU A 180 4.23 -5.27 -7.81
CA LEU A 180 3.66 -4.12 -7.11
C LEU A 180 4.72 -3.03 -6.97
N THR A 181 4.53 -1.89 -7.66
CA THR A 181 5.50 -0.80 -7.71
C THR A 181 5.24 0.30 -6.69
N SER A 182 3.97 0.47 -6.31
CA SER A 182 3.50 1.42 -5.31
C SER A 182 2.19 0.95 -4.70
N ILE A 183 1.90 1.39 -3.50
CA ILE A 183 0.61 1.21 -2.84
C ILE A 183 0.39 2.39 -1.89
N ASP A 184 -0.79 3.00 -1.98
CA ASP A 184 -1.19 4.09 -1.09
C ASP A 184 -1.95 3.50 0.10
N LEU A 185 -1.36 3.60 1.29
CA LEU A 185 -1.99 3.15 2.52
C LEU A 185 -2.90 4.26 3.07
N PRO A 186 -4.21 4.00 3.24
CA PRO A 186 -5.11 4.98 3.84
C PRO A 186 -4.68 5.40 5.24
N SER A 187 -4.88 6.67 5.61
CA SER A 187 -4.55 7.19 6.95
C SER A 187 -5.36 6.51 8.07
N SER A 188 -6.43 5.81 7.73
CA SER A 188 -7.26 5.02 8.64
C SER A 188 -6.61 3.72 9.09
N VAL A 189 -5.54 3.25 8.43
CA VAL A 189 -4.85 1.99 8.76
C VAL A 189 -4.05 2.17 10.05
N THR A 190 -4.30 1.28 11.01
CA THR A 190 -3.68 1.26 12.34
C THR A 190 -2.89 -0.01 12.62
N ALA A 191 -2.98 -1.03 11.75
CA ALA A 191 -2.21 -2.27 11.88
C ALA A 191 -1.78 -2.83 10.51
N ILE A 192 -0.54 -3.28 10.43
CA ILE A 192 0.04 -3.97 9.27
C ILE A 192 0.69 -5.25 9.79
N GLY A 193 0.18 -6.41 9.36
CA GLY A 193 0.60 -7.71 9.85
C GLY A 193 2.01 -8.11 9.41
N SER A 194 2.55 -9.10 10.12
CA SER A 194 3.87 -9.66 9.85
C SER A 194 4.01 -10.11 8.40
N GLY A 195 5.13 -9.76 7.76
CA GLY A 195 5.43 -10.11 6.37
C GLY A 195 4.48 -9.51 5.33
N ALA A 196 3.64 -8.53 5.69
CA ALA A 196 2.58 -8.04 4.81
C ALA A 196 3.07 -7.65 3.41
N PHE A 197 4.27 -7.08 3.29
CA PHE A 197 4.89 -6.68 2.02
C PHE A 197 6.19 -7.45 1.72
N SER A 198 6.45 -8.57 2.43
CA SER A 198 7.66 -9.35 2.20
C SER A 198 7.75 -9.82 0.75
N GLY A 199 8.89 -9.61 0.11
CA GLY A 199 9.15 -9.98 -1.27
C GLY A 199 8.48 -9.10 -2.33
N CYS A 200 7.92 -7.94 -1.98
CA CYS A 200 7.46 -6.93 -2.93
C CYS A 200 8.66 -6.25 -3.61
N SER A 201 9.36 -7.01 -4.47
CA SER A 201 10.68 -6.63 -4.98
C SER A 201 10.70 -5.40 -5.90
N SER A 202 9.55 -4.99 -6.45
CA SER A 202 9.41 -3.78 -7.27
C SER A 202 8.91 -2.56 -6.51
N LEU A 203 8.53 -2.71 -5.23
CA LEU A 203 8.02 -1.60 -4.41
C LEU A 203 9.12 -0.56 -4.18
N LYS A 204 8.88 0.70 -4.61
CA LYS A 204 9.89 1.76 -4.60
C LYS A 204 9.75 2.71 -3.43
N LYS A 205 8.51 3.03 -3.08
CA LYS A 205 8.17 4.02 -2.04
C LYS A 205 6.96 3.55 -1.24
N LEU A 206 6.98 3.85 0.06
CA LEU A 206 5.84 3.67 0.94
C LEU A 206 5.78 4.78 1.99
N ILE A 207 4.57 5.27 2.26
CA ILE A 207 4.30 6.14 3.41
C ILE A 207 3.52 5.31 4.43
N VAL A 208 4.11 5.10 5.60
CA VAL A 208 3.47 4.39 6.71
C VAL A 208 2.49 5.33 7.41
N PRO A 209 1.20 4.96 7.58
CA PRO A 209 0.20 5.81 8.20
C PRO A 209 0.51 6.16 9.65
N THR A 210 0.06 7.34 10.09
CA THR A 210 0.28 7.87 11.45
C THR A 210 -0.39 7.06 12.56
N GLY A 211 -1.31 6.14 12.24
CA GLY A 211 -1.91 5.21 13.20
C GLY A 211 -1.02 4.01 13.56
N ILE A 212 0.11 3.82 12.86
CA ILE A 212 0.99 2.67 13.07
C ILE A 212 1.97 2.96 14.21
N GLU A 213 1.98 2.10 15.22
CA GLU A 213 2.93 2.14 16.35
C GLU A 213 4.04 1.07 16.23
N GLN A 214 3.83 0.03 15.40
CA GLN A 214 4.78 -1.06 15.22
C GLN A 214 4.90 -1.47 13.75
N ILE A 215 6.12 -1.63 13.27
CA ILE A 215 6.42 -2.39 12.05
C ILE A 215 6.65 -3.83 12.48
N GLU A 216 5.79 -4.73 12.06
CA GLU A 216 5.84 -6.14 12.41
C GLU A 216 7.05 -6.87 11.81
N ASN A 217 7.31 -8.11 12.27
CA ASN A 217 8.41 -8.91 11.77
C ASN A 217 8.29 -9.12 10.26
N LEU A 218 9.44 -9.05 9.53
CA LEU A 218 9.54 -9.35 8.10
C LEU A 218 8.66 -8.48 7.20
N THR A 219 8.05 -7.40 7.69
CA THR A 219 7.03 -6.63 6.94
C THR A 219 7.51 -6.20 5.57
N PHE A 220 8.76 -5.75 5.43
CA PHE A 220 9.37 -5.29 4.18
C PHE A 220 10.58 -6.14 3.76
N GLU A 221 10.66 -7.38 4.26
CA GLU A 221 11.71 -8.31 3.86
C GLU A 221 11.81 -8.41 2.34
N GLY A 222 13.00 -8.28 1.79
CA GLY A 222 13.23 -8.47 0.36
C GLY A 222 12.55 -7.45 -0.56
N CYS A 223 12.13 -6.29 -0.06
CA CYS A 223 11.72 -5.15 -0.87
C CYS A 223 12.95 -4.53 -1.55
N THR A 224 13.53 -5.26 -2.51
CA THR A 224 14.85 -4.95 -3.08
C THR A 224 14.93 -3.65 -3.86
N SER A 225 13.80 -3.09 -4.31
CA SER A 225 13.71 -1.80 -5.00
C SER A 225 13.27 -0.65 -4.10
N LEU A 226 13.03 -0.90 -2.80
CA LEU A 226 12.56 0.14 -1.87
C LEU A 226 13.67 1.16 -1.63
N THR A 227 13.47 2.37 -2.15
CA THR A 227 14.41 3.49 -2.02
C THR A 227 13.99 4.51 -0.97
N GLU A 228 12.69 4.59 -0.69
CA GLU A 228 12.10 5.57 0.22
C GLU A 228 11.00 4.94 1.08
N ILE A 229 11.10 5.11 2.38
CA ILE A 229 10.02 4.80 3.31
C ILE A 229 9.90 5.93 4.33
N VAL A 230 8.68 6.43 4.52
CA VAL A 230 8.37 7.47 5.51
C VAL A 230 7.72 6.80 6.72
N LEU A 231 8.36 6.90 7.87
CA LEU A 231 7.89 6.34 9.14
C LEU A 231 7.17 7.42 9.96
N PRO A 232 6.05 7.09 10.62
CA PRO A 232 5.30 8.05 11.43
C PRO A 232 5.96 8.31 12.79
N ASN A 233 5.76 9.49 13.35
CA ASN A 233 6.24 9.85 14.70
C ASN A 233 5.53 9.08 15.85
N THR A 234 4.55 8.26 15.53
CA THR A 234 3.88 7.34 16.47
C THR A 234 4.59 6.00 16.60
N LEU A 235 5.53 5.70 15.69
CA LEU A 235 6.22 4.41 15.63
C LEU A 235 7.10 4.21 16.88
N LYS A 236 6.90 3.09 17.57
CA LYS A 236 7.65 2.69 18.77
C LYS A 236 8.58 1.52 18.54
N GLU A 237 8.22 0.61 17.66
CA GLU A 237 8.94 -0.63 17.47
C GLU A 237 9.12 -0.98 15.98
N ILE A 238 10.33 -1.47 15.66
CA ILE A 238 10.67 -2.09 14.38
C ILE A 238 10.98 -3.56 14.66
N GLY A 239 10.16 -4.46 14.11
CA GLY A 239 10.21 -5.89 14.33
C GLY A 239 11.45 -6.58 13.75
N LYS A 240 11.58 -7.86 14.06
CA LYS A 240 12.70 -8.71 13.60
C LYS A 240 12.72 -8.77 12.08
N MET A 241 13.92 -8.56 11.49
CA MET A 241 14.15 -8.67 10.04
C MET A 241 13.17 -7.83 9.20
N ALA A 242 12.61 -6.75 9.77
CA ALA A 242 11.57 -5.95 9.14
C ALA A 242 11.98 -5.39 7.78
N PHE A 243 13.25 -5.03 7.60
CA PHE A 243 13.83 -4.49 6.36
C PHE A 243 14.98 -5.35 5.81
N ILE A 244 15.09 -6.61 6.23
CA ILE A 244 16.17 -7.48 5.73
C ILE A 244 16.15 -7.53 4.20
N ASN A 245 17.32 -7.41 3.55
CA ASN A 245 17.46 -7.40 2.09
C ASN A 245 16.79 -6.24 1.35
N CYS A 246 16.55 -5.10 1.97
CA CYS A 246 16.15 -3.87 1.28
C CYS A 246 17.37 -3.24 0.58
N LYS A 247 17.81 -3.86 -0.52
CA LYS A 247 19.10 -3.57 -1.19
C LYS A 247 19.18 -2.19 -1.86
N ALA A 248 18.05 -1.50 -2.07
CA ALA A 248 18.02 -0.15 -2.60
C ALA A 248 17.83 0.93 -1.51
N LEU A 249 17.61 0.55 -0.23
CA LEU A 249 17.37 1.47 0.86
C LEU A 249 18.70 2.05 1.35
N THR A 250 19.02 3.25 0.87
CA THR A 250 20.28 3.93 1.17
C THR A 250 20.21 4.87 2.38
N SER A 251 18.99 5.23 2.78
CA SER A 251 18.72 6.06 3.97
C SER A 251 17.36 5.74 4.55
N ILE A 252 17.23 5.90 5.85
CA ILE A 252 15.97 5.81 6.58
C ILE A 252 16.04 6.76 7.76
N GLU A 253 14.98 7.54 7.99
CA GLU A 253 14.84 8.38 9.16
C GLU A 253 14.05 7.63 10.23
N LEU A 254 14.69 7.31 11.32
CA LEU A 254 14.06 6.67 12.48
C LEU A 254 13.46 7.75 13.39
N PRO A 255 12.13 7.74 13.64
CA PRO A 255 11.52 8.69 14.56
C PRO A 255 12.08 8.58 15.98
N ALA A 256 12.16 9.71 16.69
CA ALA A 256 12.64 9.73 18.08
C ALA A 256 11.75 8.92 19.06
N SER A 257 10.54 8.58 18.63
CA SER A 257 9.59 7.72 19.37
C SER A 257 9.97 6.24 19.37
N VAL A 258 10.89 5.81 18.49
CA VAL A 258 11.32 4.40 18.40
C VAL A 258 12.18 4.03 19.60
N THR A 259 11.75 3.01 20.33
CA THR A 259 12.40 2.49 21.54
C THR A 259 12.89 1.06 21.41
N ALA A 260 12.54 0.36 20.32
CA ALA A 260 13.01 -0.99 20.03
C ALA A 260 13.28 -1.22 18.54
N ILE A 261 14.41 -1.84 18.23
CA ILE A 261 14.79 -2.29 16.89
C ILE A 261 15.15 -3.78 17.00
N GLY A 262 14.37 -4.63 16.35
CA GLY A 262 14.50 -6.09 16.48
C GLY A 262 15.71 -6.67 15.75
N LEU A 263 16.00 -7.92 16.08
CA LEU A 263 17.07 -8.73 15.53
C LEU A 263 17.11 -8.65 14.01
N GLY A 264 18.26 -8.29 13.43
CA GLY A 264 18.49 -8.27 11.99
C GLY A 264 17.60 -7.28 11.22
N ALA A 265 17.01 -6.28 11.89
CA ALA A 265 15.99 -5.41 11.29
C ALA A 265 16.44 -4.77 9.97
N PHE A 266 17.71 -4.39 9.84
CA PHE A 266 18.29 -3.74 8.65
C PHE A 266 19.38 -4.59 7.98
N ARG A 267 19.40 -5.88 8.28
CA ARG A 267 20.41 -6.79 7.73
C ARG A 267 20.40 -6.78 6.20
N TRP A 268 21.58 -6.59 5.58
CA TRP A 268 21.80 -6.51 4.14
C TRP A 268 21.04 -5.35 3.43
N CYS A 269 20.85 -4.25 4.13
CA CYS A 269 20.43 -2.99 3.54
C CYS A 269 21.63 -2.23 2.95
N ALA A 270 21.36 -1.32 1.98
CA ALA A 270 22.39 -0.47 1.40
C ALA A 270 22.57 0.87 2.15
N LEU A 271 22.20 0.91 3.44
CA LEU A 271 22.27 2.14 4.25
C LEU A 271 23.67 2.74 4.22
N LYS A 272 23.76 4.06 4.00
CA LYS A 272 25.00 4.83 4.05
C LYS A 272 25.20 5.48 5.40
N LYS A 273 24.10 5.90 6.01
CA LYS A 273 24.09 6.56 7.32
C LYS A 273 22.89 6.08 8.12
N ILE A 274 23.07 5.97 9.43
CA ILE A 274 22.00 5.73 10.39
C ILE A 274 22.18 6.58 11.65
N VAL A 275 21.09 7.18 12.11
CA VAL A 275 21.00 7.83 13.42
C VAL A 275 20.09 6.96 14.28
N VAL A 276 20.64 6.33 15.31
CA VAL A 276 19.90 5.49 16.23
C VAL A 276 19.20 6.39 17.25
N PRO A 277 17.86 6.27 17.43
CA PRO A 277 17.11 7.13 18.35
C PRO A 277 17.52 7.00 19.80
N THR A 278 17.35 8.10 20.57
CA THR A 278 17.71 8.18 21.98
C THR A 278 16.92 7.25 22.92
N GLY A 279 15.82 6.65 22.44
CA GLY A 279 15.05 5.63 23.17
C GLY A 279 15.68 4.24 23.13
N ILE A 280 16.71 4.02 22.31
CA ILE A 280 17.35 2.71 22.12
C ILE A 280 18.41 2.49 23.20
N GLU A 281 18.29 1.42 23.95
CA GLU A 281 19.28 0.95 24.95
C GLU A 281 20.10 -0.23 24.43
N GLN A 282 19.63 -0.95 23.41
CA GLN A 282 20.32 -2.11 22.85
C GLN A 282 20.21 -2.12 21.32
N ILE A 283 21.33 -2.36 20.65
CA ILE A 283 21.36 -2.80 19.26
C ILE A 283 21.34 -4.32 19.26
N GLU A 284 20.28 -4.91 18.76
CA GLU A 284 20.09 -6.36 18.72
C GLU A 284 21.10 -7.05 17.80
N ASN A 285 21.24 -8.38 17.97
CA ASN A 285 22.10 -9.18 17.11
C ASN A 285 21.76 -8.97 15.63
N LEU A 286 22.80 -8.92 14.77
CA LEU A 286 22.66 -8.87 13.31
C LEU A 286 21.96 -7.60 12.77
N THR A 287 21.66 -6.59 13.61
CA THR A 287 20.77 -5.46 13.22
C THR A 287 21.22 -4.78 11.93
N PHE A 288 22.52 -4.51 11.78
CA PHE A 288 23.11 -3.88 10.60
C PHE A 288 24.11 -4.81 9.87
N GLU A 289 24.04 -6.12 10.12
CA GLU A 289 24.90 -7.08 9.42
C GLU A 289 24.79 -6.93 7.92
N GLY A 290 25.93 -6.85 7.24
CA GLY A 290 26.00 -6.76 5.78
C GLY A 290 25.54 -5.41 5.21
N CYS A 291 25.43 -4.36 6.04
CA CYS A 291 25.26 -2.99 5.54
C CYS A 291 26.58 -2.48 4.94
N ALA A 292 27.04 -3.08 3.84
CA ALA A 292 28.36 -2.86 3.28
C ALA A 292 28.64 -1.41 2.83
N SER A 293 27.61 -0.60 2.65
CA SER A 293 27.72 0.82 2.27
C SER A 293 27.70 1.78 3.47
N LEU A 294 27.57 1.25 4.72
CA LEU A 294 27.40 2.06 5.93
C LEU A 294 28.72 2.75 6.32
N THR A 295 28.73 4.07 6.20
CA THR A 295 29.92 4.90 6.51
C THR A 295 29.77 5.67 7.82
N GLU A 296 28.55 5.94 8.26
CA GLU A 296 28.28 6.78 9.43
C GLU A 296 27.19 6.18 10.31
N VAL A 297 27.50 6.03 11.59
CA VAL A 297 26.57 5.54 12.62
C VAL A 297 26.62 6.51 13.80
N ALA A 298 25.46 7.15 14.07
CA ALA A 298 25.31 7.95 15.28
C ALA A 298 24.58 7.13 16.35
N LEU A 299 25.27 6.83 17.45
CA LEU A 299 24.75 6.05 18.57
C LEU A 299 24.29 6.98 19.70
N PRO A 300 23.16 6.69 20.39
CA PRO A 300 22.66 7.51 21.48
C PRO A 300 23.41 7.23 22.79
N ASN A 301 23.48 8.24 23.65
CA ASN A 301 24.06 8.11 25.01
C ASN A 301 23.26 7.21 25.97
N THR A 302 22.12 6.69 25.52
CA THR A 302 21.32 5.68 26.25
C THR A 302 21.74 4.25 25.95
N LEU A 303 22.55 4.04 24.88
CA LEU A 303 22.95 2.71 24.43
C LEU A 303 23.82 2.01 25.45
N LYS A 304 23.43 0.81 25.84
CA LYS A 304 24.15 -0.04 26.85
C LYS A 304 24.81 -1.26 26.22
N GLU A 305 24.19 -1.78 25.14
CA GLU A 305 24.64 -3.05 24.57
C GLU A 305 24.63 -3.02 23.03
N ILE A 306 25.67 -3.63 22.44
CA ILE A 306 25.77 -3.91 21.02
C ILE A 306 25.80 -5.43 20.86
N GLY A 307 24.80 -5.99 20.19
CA GLY A 307 24.59 -7.42 20.01
C GLY A 307 25.63 -8.11 19.14
N ALA A 308 25.61 -9.44 19.14
CA ALA A 308 26.52 -10.25 18.36
C ALA A 308 26.30 -10.00 16.84
N ASN A 309 27.43 -9.82 16.11
CA ASN A 309 27.45 -9.53 14.68
C ASN A 309 26.61 -8.30 14.27
N ALA A 310 26.34 -7.36 15.16
CA ALA A 310 25.44 -6.23 14.91
C ALA A 310 25.88 -5.38 13.72
N PHE A 311 27.18 -5.22 13.50
CA PHE A 311 27.81 -4.53 12.36
C PHE A 311 28.74 -5.46 11.56
N TYR A 312 28.53 -6.78 11.63
CA TYR A 312 29.33 -7.72 10.84
C TYR A 312 29.26 -7.38 9.34
N ASN A 313 30.44 -7.36 8.66
CA ASN A 313 30.54 -7.07 7.23
C ASN A 313 29.98 -5.67 6.83
N CYS A 314 30.21 -4.64 7.69
CA CYS A 314 29.99 -3.23 7.35
C CYS A 314 31.27 -2.69 6.69
N ASP A 315 31.50 -3.06 5.43
CA ASP A 315 32.79 -2.86 4.72
C ASP A 315 33.26 -1.41 4.63
N ALA A 316 32.31 -0.47 4.51
CA ALA A 316 32.61 0.96 4.34
C ALA A 316 32.74 1.72 5.68
N LEU A 317 32.54 1.08 6.83
CA LEU A 317 32.59 1.75 8.14
C LEU A 317 34.05 2.01 8.54
N GLU A 318 34.51 3.25 8.43
CA GLU A 318 35.89 3.64 8.75
C GLU A 318 36.13 3.92 10.21
N SER A 319 35.11 4.43 10.93
CA SER A 319 35.19 4.72 12.36
C SER A 319 33.79 4.65 12.99
N ILE A 320 33.75 4.38 14.26
CA ILE A 320 32.56 4.45 15.09
C ILE A 320 32.89 5.04 16.45
N GLU A 321 32.03 5.92 16.95
CA GLU A 321 32.09 6.48 18.30
C GLU A 321 31.12 5.73 19.21
N LEU A 322 31.63 5.11 20.23
CA LEU A 322 30.84 4.38 21.23
C LEU A 322 30.58 5.31 22.42
N PRO A 323 29.30 5.50 22.80
CA PRO A 323 29.00 6.25 24.02
C PRO A 323 29.57 5.59 25.26
N GLU A 324 29.97 6.39 26.26
CA GLU A 324 30.46 5.89 27.57
C GLU A 324 29.45 4.96 28.28
N SER A 325 28.17 5.03 27.90
CA SER A 325 27.11 4.17 28.44
C SER A 325 27.18 2.71 27.96
N VAL A 326 27.96 2.41 26.91
CA VAL A 326 28.10 1.04 26.40
C VAL A 326 28.93 0.19 27.33
N THR A 327 28.29 -0.84 27.89
CA THR A 327 28.90 -1.76 28.84
C THR A 327 29.15 -3.16 28.30
N ALA A 328 28.51 -3.51 27.16
CA ALA A 328 28.63 -4.82 26.53
C ALA A 328 28.70 -4.74 25.01
N ILE A 329 29.61 -5.55 24.43
CA ILE A 329 29.76 -5.72 22.99
C ILE A 329 29.77 -7.20 22.67
N GLY A 330 28.82 -7.66 21.85
CA GLY A 330 28.64 -9.06 21.50
C GLY A 330 29.75 -9.58 20.56
N THR A 331 29.85 -10.90 20.50
CA THR A 331 30.84 -11.60 19.67
C THR A 331 30.71 -11.20 18.20
N GLY A 332 31.84 -10.80 17.59
CA GLY A 332 31.88 -10.46 16.17
C GLY A 332 31.14 -9.17 15.79
N ALA A 333 30.78 -8.32 16.75
CA ALA A 333 29.99 -7.12 16.49
C ALA A 333 30.54 -6.26 15.35
N PHE A 334 31.86 -6.15 15.19
CA PHE A 334 32.55 -5.41 14.13
C PHE A 334 33.43 -6.29 13.22
N ARG A 335 33.21 -7.62 13.26
CA ARG A 335 33.98 -8.55 12.45
C ARG A 335 33.72 -8.27 10.96
N GLU A 336 34.77 -8.41 10.11
CA GLU A 336 34.76 -8.14 8.67
C GLU A 336 34.41 -6.67 8.30
N CYS A 337 34.55 -5.70 9.21
CA CYS A 337 34.50 -4.28 8.87
C CYS A 337 35.87 -3.87 8.30
N VAL A 338 36.12 -4.19 7.03
CA VAL A 338 37.48 -4.10 6.44
C VAL A 338 38.05 -2.68 6.38
N ALA A 339 37.21 -1.65 6.35
CA ALA A 339 37.65 -0.24 6.37
C ALA A 339 37.84 0.31 7.77
N LEU A 340 37.46 -0.41 8.84
CA LEU A 340 37.42 0.12 10.20
C LEU A 340 38.86 0.32 10.76
N LYS A 341 39.21 1.58 10.99
CA LYS A 341 40.50 2.02 11.46
C LYS A 341 40.47 2.46 12.94
N LYS A 342 39.31 2.90 13.43
CA LYS A 342 39.18 3.53 14.74
C LYS A 342 37.84 3.24 15.40
N ILE A 343 37.89 2.81 16.62
CA ILE A 343 36.77 2.82 17.57
C ILE A 343 37.12 3.85 18.65
N VAL A 344 36.26 4.87 18.79
CA VAL A 344 36.41 5.89 19.84
C VAL A 344 35.50 5.52 21.00
N VAL A 345 36.01 5.59 22.20
CA VAL A 345 35.25 5.35 23.45
C VAL A 345 35.30 6.60 24.29
#